data_0a3efa8d095a7ed4622242a546e3df09
#
_entry.id   0a3efa8d095a7ed4622242a546e3df09
#
_cell.length_a   1.000
_cell.length_b   1.000
_cell.length_c   1.000
_cell.angle_alpha   90.00
_cell.angle_beta   90.00
_cell.angle_gamma   90.00
#
_symmetry.space_group_name_H-M   'P 1'
#
loop_
_entity.id
_entity.type
_entity.pdbx_description
1 polymer ?
#
loop_
_entity_poly.entity_id
_entity_poly.type
_entity_poly.pdbx_seq_one_letter_code
_entity_poly.pdbx_strand_id
1 'polypeptide(L)' 'MGSKIDLHGIRHRDVDRLIENFIFMNQDRVPLEIITGNSQKMIDLVSEVMNRHDIAQWSMHQYGRIVIFKL' A
#
# COMPACT_ATOMS: atom_id res chain seq x y z
N MET A 1 3.35 -6.36 -15.64
CA MET A 1 4.34 -5.79 -14.69
C MET A 1 3.61 -5.07 -13.57
N GLY A 2 4.09 -5.26 -12.36
CA GLY A 2 3.53 -4.60 -11.20
C GLY A 2 3.90 -3.12 -11.11
N SER A 3 3.20 -2.40 -10.26
CA SER A 3 3.49 -1.00 -9.96
C SER A 3 3.95 -0.87 -8.52
N LYS A 4 4.68 0.19 -8.22
CA LYS A 4 5.28 0.39 -6.90
C LYS A 4 5.12 1.84 -6.46
N ILE A 5 4.85 2.04 -5.18
CA ILE A 5 4.85 3.35 -4.55
C ILE A 5 5.75 3.30 -3.33
N ASP A 6 6.56 4.34 -3.14
CA ASP A 6 7.44 4.48 -1.98
C ASP A 6 6.91 5.63 -1.13
N LEU A 7 6.52 5.30 0.10
CA LEU A 7 5.96 6.28 1.03
C LEU A 7 7.01 6.96 1.89
N HIS A 8 8.29 6.73 1.61
CA HIS A 8 9.38 7.36 2.36
C HIS A 8 9.24 8.89 2.29
N GLY A 9 9.24 9.53 3.44
CA GLY A 9 9.13 10.99 3.49
C GLY A 9 7.72 11.56 3.31
N ILE A 10 6.74 10.69 3.06
CA ILE A 10 5.34 11.12 2.92
C ILE A 10 4.75 11.37 4.30
N ARG A 11 3.98 12.44 4.44
CA ARG A 11 3.30 12.76 5.69
C ARG A 11 2.15 11.79 5.94
N HIS A 12 1.96 11.41 7.19
CA HIS A 12 0.92 10.45 7.54
C HIS A 12 -0.47 10.89 7.07
N ARG A 13 -0.76 12.18 7.12
CA ARG A 13 -2.06 12.72 6.70
C ARG A 13 -2.34 12.58 5.20
N ASP A 14 -1.31 12.34 4.41
CA ASP A 14 -1.44 12.19 2.96
C ASP A 14 -1.53 10.73 2.50
N VAL A 15 -1.30 9.78 3.40
CA VAL A 15 -1.21 8.36 3.05
C VAL A 15 -2.53 7.83 2.51
N ASP A 16 -3.64 8.13 3.16
CA ASP A 16 -4.95 7.64 2.73
C ASP A 16 -5.20 8.00 1.27
N ARG A 17 -5.07 9.28 0.94
CA ARG A 17 -5.32 9.78 -0.40
C ARG A 17 -4.37 9.18 -1.42
N LEU A 18 -3.08 9.10 -1.08
CA LEU A 18 -2.07 8.59 -2.00
C LEU A 18 -2.27 7.10 -2.28
N ILE A 19 -2.57 6.31 -1.25
CA ILE A 19 -2.75 4.88 -1.42
C ILE A 19 -4.06 4.58 -2.16
N GLU A 20 -5.14 5.28 -1.85
CA GLU A 20 -6.39 5.10 -2.57
C GLU A 20 -6.21 5.40 -4.05
N ASN A 21 -5.52 6.50 -4.35
CA ASN A 21 -5.26 6.90 -5.73
C ASN A 21 -4.36 5.88 -6.44
N PHE A 22 -3.33 5.41 -5.76
CA PHE A 22 -2.40 4.42 -6.30
C PHE A 22 -3.12 3.12 -6.66
N ILE A 23 -3.96 2.63 -5.76
CA ILE A 23 -4.73 1.41 -6.00
C ILE A 23 -5.70 1.62 -7.16
N PHE A 24 -6.42 2.74 -7.15
CA PHE A 24 -7.41 3.04 -8.19
C PHE A 24 -6.77 3.09 -9.58
N MET A 25 -5.61 3.73 -9.69
CA MET A 25 -4.95 3.92 -10.99
C MET A 25 -4.21 2.68 -11.49
N ASN A 26 -4.03 1.67 -10.63
CA ASN A 26 -3.23 0.50 -10.98
C ASN A 26 -4.00 -0.82 -10.78
N GLN A 27 -5.32 -0.78 -10.92
CA GLN A 27 -6.18 -1.95 -10.65
C GLN A 27 -5.84 -3.17 -11.49
N ASP A 28 -5.32 -2.98 -12.68
CA ASP A 28 -4.97 -4.07 -13.59
C ASP A 28 -3.46 -4.36 -13.63
N ARG A 29 -2.72 -3.80 -12.68
CA ARG A 29 -1.24 -3.91 -12.68
C ARG A 29 -0.70 -4.65 -11.47
N VAL A 30 -1.47 -5.55 -10.91
CA VAL A 30 -0.98 -6.37 -9.80
C VAL A 30 0.18 -7.26 -10.26
N PRO A 31 1.14 -7.56 -9.40
CA PRO A 31 1.16 -7.17 -7.98
C PRO A 31 1.53 -5.70 -7.79
N LEU A 32 0.92 -5.10 -6.76
CA LEU A 32 1.23 -3.72 -6.37
C LEU A 32 2.12 -3.76 -5.15
N GLU A 33 3.18 -2.96 -5.16
CA GLU A 33 4.14 -2.93 -4.06
C GLU A 33 4.10 -1.57 -3.37
N ILE A 34 4.01 -1.60 -2.04
CA ILE A 34 3.97 -0.39 -1.23
C ILE A 34 5.13 -0.44 -0.24
N ILE A 35 6.07 0.49 -0.37
CA ILE A 35 7.21 0.58 0.54
C ILE A 35 6.84 1.55 1.65
N THR A 36 6.69 1.04 2.87
CA THR A 36 6.35 1.85 4.04
C THR A 36 7.55 2.27 4.86
N GLY A 37 8.70 1.60 4.65
CA GLY A 37 9.84 1.76 5.52
C GLY A 37 9.57 1.13 6.90
N ASN A 38 10.50 1.30 7.82
CA ASN A 38 10.42 0.71 9.17
C ASN A 38 9.52 1.55 10.08
N SER A 39 8.32 1.86 9.62
CA SER A 39 7.37 2.69 10.36
C SER A 39 6.09 1.90 10.61
N GLN A 40 5.89 1.47 11.85
CA GLN A 40 4.66 0.77 12.22
C GLN A 40 3.43 1.64 11.97
N LYS A 41 3.54 2.94 12.24
CA LYS A 41 2.44 3.88 11.99
C LYS A 41 2.06 3.90 10.51
N MET A 42 3.05 3.94 9.64
CA MET A 42 2.81 3.94 8.19
C MET A 42 2.17 2.63 7.75
N ILE A 43 2.66 1.50 8.27
CA ILE A 43 2.09 0.18 7.98
C ILE A 43 0.63 0.13 8.40
N ASP A 44 0.31 0.64 9.59
CA ASP A 44 -1.07 0.64 10.11
C ASP A 44 -1.98 1.49 9.23
N LEU A 45 -1.51 2.66 8.78
CA LEU A 45 -2.30 3.52 7.91
C LEU A 45 -2.61 2.85 6.57
N VAL A 46 -1.62 2.20 5.98
CA VAL A 46 -1.80 1.47 4.71
C VAL A 46 -2.78 0.31 4.92
N SER A 47 -2.64 -0.43 6.01
CA SER A 47 -3.54 -1.55 6.33
C SER A 47 -4.98 -1.07 6.48
N GLU A 48 -5.21 0.08 7.10
CA GLU A 48 -6.55 0.65 7.23
C GLU A 48 -7.17 0.95 5.88
N VAL A 49 -6.39 1.52 4.96
CA VAL A 49 -6.89 1.82 3.62
C VAL A 49 -7.28 0.52 2.91
N MET A 50 -6.43 -0.50 2.99
CA MET A 50 -6.71 -1.78 2.35
C MET A 50 -7.97 -2.42 2.93
N ASN A 51 -8.17 -2.34 4.25
CA ASN A 51 -9.36 -2.89 4.89
C ASN A 51 -10.63 -2.15 4.44
N ARG A 52 -10.58 -0.84 4.29
CA ARG A 52 -11.73 -0.07 3.82
C ARG A 52 -12.15 -0.45 2.41
N HIS A 53 -11.20 -0.89 1.59
CA HIS A 53 -11.46 -1.28 0.21
C HIS A 53 -11.59 -2.79 0.03
N ASP A 54 -11.73 -3.53 1.13
CA ASP A 54 -11.90 -4.99 1.11
C ASP A 54 -10.78 -5.72 0.38
N ILE A 55 -9.56 -5.19 0.46
CA ILE A 55 -8.40 -5.83 -0.15
C ILE A 55 -7.86 -6.85 0.85
N ALA A 56 -8.03 -8.14 0.51
CA ALA A 56 -7.63 -9.23 1.40
C ALA A 56 -6.39 -9.99 0.92
N GLN A 57 -6.07 -9.90 -0.36
CA GLN A 57 -4.98 -10.67 -0.97
C GLN A 57 -3.69 -9.87 -0.97
N TRP A 58 -3.11 -9.71 0.21
CA TRP A 58 -1.84 -9.01 0.36
C TRP A 58 -1.00 -9.67 1.43
N SER A 59 0.31 -9.41 1.40
CA SER A 59 1.20 -9.89 2.45
C SER A 59 2.36 -8.92 2.64
N MET A 60 3.07 -9.08 3.76
CA MET A 60 4.27 -8.33 4.05
C MET A 60 5.38 -9.34 4.35
N HIS A 61 6.01 -9.87 3.31
CA HIS A 61 7.09 -10.85 3.45
C HIS A 61 8.32 -10.24 4.10
N GLN A 62 8.51 -8.95 3.89
CA GLN A 62 9.63 -8.20 4.44
C GLN A 62 9.06 -7.00 5.16
N TYR A 63 9.53 -6.76 6.40
CA TYR A 63 9.03 -5.63 7.18
C TYR A 63 9.22 -4.32 6.41
N GLY A 64 8.16 -3.55 6.29
CA GLY A 64 8.19 -2.29 5.57
C GLY A 64 7.90 -2.38 4.08
N ARG A 65 7.53 -3.56 3.60
CA ARG A 65 7.21 -3.78 2.18
C ARG A 65 5.95 -4.62 2.06
N ILE A 66 4.89 -3.99 1.58
CA ILE A 66 3.59 -4.64 1.41
C ILE A 66 3.38 -4.95 -0.07
N VAL A 67 2.90 -6.14 -0.37
CA VAL A 67 2.59 -6.55 -1.75
C VAL A 67 1.12 -6.96 -1.83
N ILE A 68 0.39 -6.34 -2.73
CA ILE A 68 -1.01 -6.65 -3.02
C ILE A 68 -1.06 -7.53 -4.25
N PHE A 69 -1.60 -8.73 -4.11
CA PHE A 69 -1.64 -9.71 -5.20
C PHE A 69 -2.93 -9.65 -6.01
N LYS A 70 -4.00 -9.19 -5.40
CA LYS A 70 -5.30 -9.14 -6.05
C LYS A 70 -6.14 -8.01 -5.46
N LEU A 71 -6.87 -7.33 -6.30
CA LEU A 71 -7.76 -6.26 -5.89
C LEU A 71 -9.24 -6.66 -6.01
#